data_911954a86947a5a36011536537acf3bb
#
_entry.id   911954a86947a5a36011536537acf3bb
#
_cell.length_a   1.000
_cell.length_b   1.000
_cell.length_c   1.000
_cell.angle_alpha   90.00
_cell.angle_beta   90.00
_cell.angle_gamma   90.00
#
_symmetry.space_group_name_H-M   'P 1'
#
loop_
_entity.id
_entity.type
_entity.pdbx_description
1 polymer ?
#
loop_
_entity_poly.entity_id
_entity_poly.type
_entity_poly.pdbx_seq_one_letter_code
_entity_poly.pdbx_strand_id
1 'polypeptide(L)'
;MKNDAKKLFKEAKCILCHGEDGRGEGALTTTLKEQWDLPYKARDLTHSWLYKGGNTEEDIYRTVTTGLNETPMGSYADYLTDEDRWHLSHYVKSISHDMITEVVLKSALIDGNLPSGPDDEIWNTLVAVEMPLAGQIVASPRFWTPSASSVRIKSFYNKENIAFLLEWDDRTNEQGETYSDAVAIQFPTAIPEGLKKPYFAMGDSGNGVELLHWKAYDESILIAQSADNIETETDGGESEEEQEEADAGDSGETEVAQEDEESVEETAKEEFKGFFKIKEMNAKGFKRLSVQPDNSQNSLGKSQWKNGKWQVMITRPLFTADKKTDVQFVKGKLIPYALAVWDGSNSEIKGQKAISSWYYVTLEMTTPKTVYVYALVAIIMAVCIQFWVVARIRRFPTEISSE
;
A
#
# COMPACT_ATOMS: atom_id res chain seq x y z
N MET A 1 -11.67 31.31 12.87
CA MET A 1 -10.27 30.87 13.10
C MET A 1 -9.71 30.04 11.95
N LYS A 2 -10.17 28.82 11.62
CA LYS A 2 -9.56 28.03 10.53
C LYS A 2 -9.72 28.67 9.13
N ASN A 3 -10.87 29.26 8.85
CA ASN A 3 -11.12 29.95 7.57
C ASN A 3 -10.33 31.25 7.45
N ASP A 4 -10.15 31.98 8.53
CA ASP A 4 -9.37 33.22 8.54
C ASP A 4 -7.88 32.92 8.36
N ALA A 5 -7.37 31.87 8.98
CA ALA A 5 -5.98 31.42 8.81
C ALA A 5 -5.70 30.86 7.41
N LYS A 6 -6.67 30.16 6.77
CA LYS A 6 -6.57 29.77 5.35
C LYS A 6 -6.55 31.00 4.43
N LYS A 7 -7.34 32.02 4.73
CA LYS A 7 -7.33 33.29 4.00
C LYS A 7 -5.98 33.98 4.15
N LEU A 8 -5.44 34.06 5.37
CA LEU A 8 -4.11 34.60 5.64
C LEU A 8 -3.00 33.86 4.89
N PHE A 9 -3.06 32.51 4.81
CA PHE A 9 -2.12 31.69 4.04
C PHE A 9 -2.11 32.07 2.55
N LYS A 10 -3.28 32.43 2.01
CA LYS A 10 -3.42 32.92 0.64
C LYS A 10 -2.91 34.37 0.49
N GLU A 11 -3.27 35.27 1.40
CA GLU A 11 -2.88 36.68 1.39
C GLU A 11 -1.37 36.85 1.56
N ALA A 12 -0.75 36.03 2.42
CA ALA A 12 0.70 35.97 2.61
C ALA A 12 1.43 35.26 1.47
N LYS A 13 0.70 34.84 0.41
CA LYS A 13 1.23 34.22 -0.83
C LYS A 13 1.94 32.87 -0.60
N CYS A 14 1.72 32.21 0.53
CA CYS A 14 2.25 30.86 0.80
C CYS A 14 1.81 29.84 -0.27
N ILE A 15 0.59 30.05 -0.82
CA ILE A 15 0.03 29.21 -1.88
C ILE A 15 0.87 29.19 -3.18
N LEU A 16 1.67 30.23 -3.44
CA LEU A 16 2.47 30.28 -4.66
C LEU A 16 3.51 29.16 -4.72
N CYS A 17 4.04 28.75 -3.58
CA CYS A 17 4.96 27.63 -3.46
C CYS A 17 4.29 26.37 -2.94
N HIS A 18 3.46 26.50 -1.89
CA HIS A 18 2.89 25.36 -1.19
C HIS A 18 1.54 24.87 -1.76
N GLY A 19 0.95 25.58 -2.73
CA GLY A 19 -0.38 25.26 -3.27
C GLY A 19 -1.53 25.61 -2.33
N GLU A 20 -2.76 25.56 -2.82
CA GLU A 20 -3.95 25.92 -2.04
C GLU A 20 -4.23 24.97 -0.87
N ASP A 21 -3.83 23.70 -1.01
CA ASP A 21 -4.00 22.64 -0.02
C ASP A 21 -2.73 22.35 0.79
N GLY A 22 -1.66 23.14 0.57
CA GLY A 22 -0.39 22.98 1.27
C GLY A 22 0.50 21.84 0.78
N ARG A 23 0.20 21.21 -0.36
CA ARG A 23 0.90 20.00 -0.84
C ARG A 23 2.19 20.25 -1.62
N GLY A 24 2.70 21.48 -1.63
CA GLY A 24 3.97 21.83 -2.29
C GLY A 24 3.86 22.03 -3.79
N GLU A 25 2.67 22.26 -4.33
CA GLU A 25 2.38 22.33 -5.77
C GLU A 25 1.88 23.70 -6.23
N GLY A 26 2.42 24.73 -5.61
CA GLY A 26 2.12 26.10 -6.04
C GLY A 26 2.71 26.42 -7.41
N ALA A 27 2.17 27.45 -8.06
CA ALA A 27 2.56 27.85 -9.41
C ALA A 27 4.06 28.14 -9.58
N LEU A 28 4.78 28.47 -8.49
CA LEU A 28 6.21 28.71 -8.52
C LEU A 28 7.06 27.44 -8.31
N THR A 29 6.47 26.31 -7.93
CA THR A 29 7.22 25.10 -7.52
C THR A 29 8.19 24.61 -8.60
N THR A 30 7.84 24.69 -9.87
CA THR A 30 8.70 24.28 -10.98
C THR A 30 9.87 25.22 -11.24
N THR A 31 9.83 26.44 -10.71
CA THR A 31 10.86 27.47 -10.91
C THR A 31 11.73 27.67 -9.68
N LEU A 32 11.41 27.01 -8.56
CA LEU A 32 12.18 27.17 -7.33
C LEU A 32 13.56 26.54 -7.47
N LYS A 33 14.55 27.24 -6.97
CA LYS A 33 15.94 26.80 -6.88
C LYS A 33 16.51 27.09 -5.50
N GLU A 34 17.38 26.21 -5.04
CA GLU A 34 18.16 26.44 -3.83
C GLU A 34 19.37 27.37 -4.09
N GLN A 35 20.13 27.66 -3.05
CA GLN A 35 21.29 28.55 -3.12
C GLN A 35 22.34 28.14 -4.18
N TRP A 36 22.47 26.87 -4.50
CA TRP A 36 23.39 26.35 -5.52
C TRP A 36 22.75 26.16 -6.90
N ASP A 37 21.65 26.85 -7.17
CA ASP A 37 20.90 26.81 -8.44
C ASP A 37 20.33 25.44 -8.83
N LEU A 38 20.27 24.50 -7.87
CA LEU A 38 19.66 23.21 -8.09
C LEU A 38 18.13 23.32 -7.92
N PRO A 39 17.33 22.56 -8.70
CA PRO A 39 15.88 22.54 -8.57
C PRO A 39 15.46 22.19 -7.13
N TYR A 40 14.49 22.92 -6.61
CA TYR A 40 13.98 22.75 -5.27
C TYR A 40 12.46 22.64 -5.28
N LYS A 41 11.90 21.66 -4.57
CA LYS A 41 10.44 21.53 -4.37
C LYS A 41 10.03 22.11 -3.02
N ALA A 42 8.97 22.91 -3.01
CA ALA A 42 8.30 23.28 -1.76
C ALA A 42 7.81 22.03 -1.04
N ARG A 43 7.94 21.99 0.29
CA ARG A 43 7.52 20.85 1.07
C ARG A 43 6.00 20.72 1.07
N ASP A 44 5.54 19.47 1.02
CA ASP A 44 4.17 19.12 1.33
C ASP A 44 3.91 19.36 2.82
N LEU A 45 3.07 20.36 3.11
CA LEU A 45 2.71 20.74 4.48
C LEU A 45 1.66 19.82 5.10
N THR A 46 1.12 18.88 4.36
CA THR A 46 0.24 17.86 4.91
C THR A 46 1.01 16.73 5.59
N HIS A 47 2.31 16.63 5.33
CA HIS A 47 3.22 15.60 5.85
C HIS A 47 4.24 16.20 6.84
N SER A 48 3.89 16.19 8.14
CA SER A 48 4.70 16.86 9.17
C SER A 48 6.13 16.33 9.30
N TRP A 49 6.37 15.07 8.97
CA TRP A 49 7.72 14.45 9.01
C TRP A 49 8.67 14.94 7.92
N LEU A 50 8.16 15.66 6.93
CA LEU A 50 8.99 16.26 5.88
C LEU A 50 9.54 17.64 6.29
N TYR A 51 9.13 18.20 7.43
CA TYR A 51 9.53 19.54 7.84
C TYR A 51 10.98 19.59 8.30
N LYS A 52 11.78 20.44 7.66
CA LYS A 52 13.20 20.64 8.02
C LYS A 52 13.38 21.29 9.40
N GLY A 53 12.49 22.19 9.77
CA GLY A 53 12.59 23.00 10.98
C GLY A 53 11.96 22.37 12.23
N GLY A 54 11.38 21.15 12.11
CA GLY A 54 10.55 20.53 13.14
C GLY A 54 9.07 20.75 12.89
N ASN A 55 8.22 19.99 13.58
CA ASN A 55 6.78 19.87 13.30
C ASN A 55 5.86 20.29 14.45
N THR A 56 6.41 20.84 15.52
CA THR A 56 5.60 21.50 16.57
C THR A 56 5.09 22.85 16.07
N GLU A 57 4.08 23.38 16.71
CA GLU A 57 3.56 24.72 16.38
C GLU A 57 4.63 25.80 16.52
N GLU A 58 5.49 25.70 17.55
CA GLU A 58 6.63 26.58 17.77
C GLU A 58 7.70 26.45 16.68
N ASP A 59 7.96 25.24 16.22
CA ASP A 59 8.93 25.00 15.13
C ASP A 59 8.44 25.61 13.81
N ILE A 60 7.14 25.44 13.52
CA ILE A 60 6.50 26.04 12.34
C ILE A 60 6.53 27.56 12.44
N TYR A 61 6.17 28.12 13.61
CA TYR A 61 6.24 29.55 13.88
C TYR A 61 7.65 30.08 13.68
N ARG A 62 8.67 29.38 14.20
CA ARG A 62 10.08 29.73 14.01
C ARG A 62 10.45 29.72 12.52
N THR A 63 10.05 28.68 11.80
CA THR A 63 10.30 28.54 10.36
C THR A 63 9.68 29.67 9.55
N VAL A 64 8.42 30.04 9.84
CA VAL A 64 7.77 31.18 9.19
C VAL A 64 8.45 32.50 9.56
N THR A 65 8.90 32.64 10.81
CA THR A 65 9.58 33.87 11.28
C THR A 65 10.96 34.05 10.65
N THR A 66 11.78 33.00 10.63
CA THR A 66 13.20 33.13 10.19
C THR A 66 13.43 32.75 8.75
N GLY A 67 12.49 32.06 8.10
CA GLY A 67 12.73 31.36 6.86
C GLY A 67 13.60 30.12 7.06
N LEU A 68 14.00 29.50 5.95
CA LEU A 68 14.91 28.35 5.92
C LEU A 68 16.12 28.71 5.09
N ASN A 69 17.29 28.80 5.72
CA ASN A 69 18.55 29.08 5.04
C ASN A 69 18.77 28.11 3.87
N GLU A 70 19.42 28.60 2.81
CA GLU A 70 19.75 27.84 1.60
C GLU A 70 18.55 27.41 0.76
N THR A 71 17.32 27.79 1.16
CA THR A 71 16.09 27.48 0.43
C THR A 71 15.37 28.75 -0.03
N PRO A 72 14.42 28.63 -0.99
CA PRO A 72 13.58 29.75 -1.40
C PRO A 72 12.62 30.28 -0.31
N MET A 73 12.48 29.58 0.81
CA MET A 73 11.60 30.00 1.93
C MET A 73 12.23 31.14 2.70
N GLY A 74 11.84 32.38 2.40
CA GLY A 74 12.31 33.60 3.09
C GLY A 74 11.67 33.81 4.45
N SER A 75 12.21 34.77 5.20
CA SER A 75 11.65 35.28 6.47
C SER A 75 10.37 36.07 6.23
N TYR A 76 9.39 35.90 7.10
CA TYR A 76 8.14 36.68 7.14
C TYR A 76 8.09 37.64 8.34
N ALA A 77 9.18 37.78 9.09
CA ALA A 77 9.21 38.63 10.30
C ALA A 77 8.84 40.09 10.01
N ASP A 78 9.27 40.62 8.86
CA ASP A 78 9.02 42.02 8.50
C ASP A 78 7.69 42.24 7.76
N TYR A 79 7.00 41.17 7.37
CA TYR A 79 5.77 41.23 6.57
C TYR A 79 4.51 40.86 7.33
N LEU A 80 4.62 40.06 8.40
CA LEU A 80 3.53 39.55 9.20
C LEU A 80 3.73 39.87 10.67
N THR A 81 2.62 40.19 11.34
CA THR A 81 2.61 40.37 12.81
C THR A 81 2.93 39.07 13.52
N ASP A 82 3.29 39.11 14.78
CA ASP A 82 3.46 37.92 15.64
C ASP A 82 2.22 37.03 15.64
N GLU A 83 1.05 37.67 15.78
CA GLU A 83 -0.25 36.99 15.83
C GLU A 83 -0.54 36.28 14.51
N ASP A 84 -0.28 36.91 13.35
CA ASP A 84 -0.46 36.32 12.04
C ASP A 84 0.45 35.09 11.84
N ARG A 85 1.69 35.14 12.30
CA ARG A 85 2.62 34.02 12.22
C ARG A 85 2.17 32.83 13.07
N TRP A 86 1.60 33.10 14.26
CA TRP A 86 0.99 32.06 15.07
C TRP A 86 -0.27 31.48 14.41
N HIS A 87 -1.12 32.30 13.83
CA HIS A 87 -2.29 31.80 13.07
C HIS A 87 -1.90 30.91 11.91
N LEU A 88 -0.84 31.27 11.16
CA LEU A 88 -0.29 30.41 10.11
C LEU A 88 0.28 29.10 10.65
N SER A 89 0.97 29.15 11.78
CA SER A 89 1.53 27.97 12.45
C SER A 89 0.43 26.98 12.83
N HIS A 90 -0.61 27.46 13.50
CA HIS A 90 -1.78 26.63 13.83
C HIS A 90 -2.50 26.08 12.57
N TYR A 91 -2.60 26.90 11.52
CA TYR A 91 -3.20 26.45 10.26
C TYR A 91 -2.40 25.32 9.64
N VAL A 92 -1.08 25.50 9.47
CA VAL A 92 -0.18 24.48 8.93
C VAL A 92 -0.23 23.20 9.76
N LYS A 93 -0.18 23.31 11.11
CA LYS A 93 -0.34 22.14 11.98
C LYS A 93 -1.71 21.47 11.81
N SER A 94 -2.77 22.24 11.57
CA SER A 94 -4.15 21.72 11.40
C SER A 94 -4.38 20.96 10.07
N ILE A 95 -3.55 21.18 9.06
CA ILE A 95 -3.62 20.47 7.77
C ILE A 95 -2.60 19.34 7.70
N SER A 96 -1.63 19.30 8.61
CA SER A 96 -0.62 18.25 8.66
C SER A 96 -1.11 17.05 9.47
N HIS A 97 -0.59 15.90 9.12
CA HIS A 97 -0.71 14.69 9.93
C HIS A 97 0.68 14.15 10.27
N ASP A 98 0.78 13.52 11.42
CA ASP A 98 2.00 12.85 11.85
C ASP A 98 2.00 11.43 11.29
N MET A 99 3.19 10.94 10.92
CA MET A 99 3.33 9.58 10.41
C MET A 99 3.03 8.57 11.52
N ILE A 100 2.17 7.61 11.22
CA ILE A 100 1.98 6.44 12.07
C ILE A 100 3.12 5.47 11.76
N THR A 101 4.09 5.34 12.67
CA THR A 101 5.30 4.52 12.50
C THR A 101 5.04 3.03 12.81
N GLU A 102 4.03 2.45 12.17
CA GLU A 102 3.83 1.01 12.18
C GLU A 102 4.76 0.38 11.12
N VAL A 103 5.62 -0.55 11.53
CA VAL A 103 6.52 -1.28 10.61
C VAL A 103 5.96 -2.63 10.19
N VAL A 104 4.84 -3.05 10.77
CA VAL A 104 4.18 -4.33 10.49
C VAL A 104 2.78 -4.10 9.95
N LEU A 105 2.57 -4.47 8.71
CA LEU A 105 1.26 -4.55 8.08
C LEU A 105 0.58 -5.84 8.53
N LYS A 106 -0.53 -5.73 9.25
CA LYS A 106 -1.37 -6.88 9.58
C LYS A 106 -2.40 -7.07 8.47
N SER A 107 -2.23 -8.13 7.69
CA SER A 107 -3.23 -8.53 6.72
C SER A 107 -4.40 -9.16 7.46
N ALA A 108 -5.59 -8.53 7.39
CA ALA A 108 -6.76 -8.99 8.12
C ALA A 108 -7.43 -10.17 7.41
N LEU A 109 -7.90 -11.14 8.19
CA LEU A 109 -8.64 -12.28 7.63
C LEU A 109 -10.06 -11.86 7.26
N ILE A 110 -10.47 -12.16 6.04
CA ILE A 110 -11.85 -12.03 5.57
C ILE A 110 -12.41 -13.41 5.23
N ASP A 111 -13.66 -13.66 5.65
CA ASP A 111 -14.37 -14.88 5.27
C ASP A 111 -15.14 -14.61 3.96
N GLY A 112 -14.80 -15.33 2.91
CA GLY A 112 -15.37 -15.17 1.57
C GLY A 112 -14.42 -14.45 0.60
N ASN A 113 -15.02 -13.67 -0.32
CA ASN A 113 -14.29 -13.01 -1.40
C ASN A 113 -13.45 -11.85 -0.88
N LEU A 114 -12.34 -11.57 -1.55
CA LEU A 114 -11.55 -10.37 -1.32
C LEU A 114 -12.32 -9.12 -1.80
N PRO A 115 -11.90 -7.91 -1.41
CA PRO A 115 -12.50 -6.68 -1.91
C PRO A 115 -12.57 -6.65 -3.44
N SER A 116 -13.65 -6.12 -3.98
CA SER A 116 -13.94 -6.09 -5.42
C SER A 116 -13.12 -5.06 -6.20
N GLY A 117 -12.50 -4.12 -5.49
CA GLY A 117 -11.69 -3.05 -6.09
C GLY A 117 -11.11 -2.10 -5.04
N PRO A 118 -10.38 -1.07 -5.51
CA PRO A 118 -9.80 -0.05 -4.62
C PRO A 118 -10.84 0.79 -3.88
N ASP A 119 -12.03 0.94 -4.45
CA ASP A 119 -13.15 1.73 -3.95
C ASP A 119 -14.09 0.97 -3.01
N ASP A 120 -13.84 -0.32 -2.77
CA ASP A 120 -14.64 -1.13 -1.86
C ASP A 120 -14.59 -0.55 -0.44
N GLU A 121 -15.76 -0.29 0.14
CA GLU A 121 -15.89 0.36 1.45
C GLU A 121 -15.27 -0.46 2.59
N ILE A 122 -15.10 -1.77 2.41
CA ILE A 122 -14.49 -2.64 3.43
C ILE A 122 -13.07 -2.21 3.78
N TRP A 123 -12.34 -1.57 2.85
CA TRP A 123 -11.02 -1.02 3.11
C TRP A 123 -11.01 0.04 4.22
N ASN A 124 -12.16 0.70 4.48
CA ASN A 124 -12.28 1.70 5.53
C ASN A 124 -12.28 1.09 6.94
N THR A 125 -12.42 -0.23 7.05
CA THR A 125 -12.33 -0.95 8.34
C THR A 125 -10.90 -1.13 8.82
N LEU A 126 -9.91 -0.94 7.92
CA LEU A 126 -8.49 -1.10 8.22
C LEU A 126 -7.79 0.25 8.39
N VAL A 127 -6.85 0.27 9.34
CA VAL A 127 -5.86 1.35 9.44
C VAL A 127 -4.72 1.06 8.47
N ALA A 128 -4.38 2.05 7.64
CA ALA A 128 -3.26 1.91 6.71
C ALA A 128 -1.92 2.01 7.46
N VAL A 129 -0.93 1.24 7.01
CA VAL A 129 0.48 1.49 7.32
C VAL A 129 1.01 2.51 6.32
N GLU A 130 1.61 3.59 6.80
CA GLU A 130 2.21 4.60 5.95
C GLU A 130 3.72 4.40 5.88
N MET A 131 4.24 4.27 4.67
CA MET A 131 5.65 4.00 4.40
C MET A 131 6.29 5.22 3.75
N PRO A 132 7.26 5.89 4.41
CA PRO A 132 7.99 6.97 3.79
C PRO A 132 8.86 6.45 2.64
N LEU A 133 8.94 7.24 1.60
CA LEU A 133 9.75 6.99 0.43
C LEU A 133 10.90 7.99 0.35
N ALA A 134 12.01 7.53 -0.20
CA ALA A 134 13.18 8.36 -0.49
C ALA A 134 13.63 8.13 -1.94
N GLY A 135 14.35 9.09 -2.51
CA GLY A 135 14.91 8.93 -3.83
C GLY A 135 15.91 7.77 -3.90
N GLN A 136 15.95 7.08 -5.01
CA GLN A 136 16.89 6.00 -5.28
C GLN A 136 18.30 6.59 -5.53
N ILE A 137 19.21 6.46 -4.56
CA ILE A 137 20.59 6.96 -4.63
C ILE A 137 21.64 5.83 -4.67
N VAL A 138 21.21 4.60 -4.75
CA VAL A 138 22.04 3.40 -4.61
C VAL A 138 22.77 3.05 -5.90
N ALA A 139 22.10 3.19 -7.06
CA ALA A 139 22.65 2.88 -8.37
C ALA A 139 22.53 4.06 -9.33
N SER A 140 23.46 4.16 -10.27
CA SER A 140 23.39 5.19 -11.32
C SER A 140 22.36 4.80 -12.40
N PRO A 141 21.58 5.77 -12.92
CA PRO A 141 21.52 7.16 -12.49
C PRO A 141 20.85 7.31 -11.11
N ARG A 142 21.45 8.09 -10.21
CA ARG A 142 20.85 8.40 -8.90
C ARG A 142 19.72 9.40 -9.07
N PHE A 143 18.72 9.25 -8.21
CA PHE A 143 17.54 10.09 -8.23
C PHE A 143 17.26 10.65 -6.82
N TRP A 144 17.36 11.96 -6.65
CA TRP A 144 17.35 12.61 -5.33
C TRP A 144 16.02 13.22 -4.96
N THR A 145 15.17 13.52 -5.94
CA THR A 145 13.96 14.34 -5.78
C THR A 145 12.73 13.64 -6.33
N PRO A 146 12.29 12.50 -5.74
CA PRO A 146 11.08 11.85 -6.15
C PRO A 146 9.85 12.71 -5.83
N SER A 147 8.78 12.53 -6.59
CA SER A 147 7.52 13.23 -6.35
C SER A 147 6.75 12.59 -5.19
N ALA A 148 6.66 11.27 -5.17
CA ALA A 148 5.96 10.55 -4.10
C ALA A 148 6.81 10.51 -2.82
N SER A 149 6.26 10.98 -1.70
CA SER A 149 6.92 11.04 -0.39
C SER A 149 6.56 9.87 0.54
N SER A 150 5.40 9.25 0.32
CA SER A 150 4.94 8.08 1.07
C SER A 150 3.93 7.26 0.26
N VAL A 151 3.73 6.01 0.69
CA VAL A 151 2.65 5.13 0.25
C VAL A 151 1.92 4.61 1.47
N ARG A 152 0.61 4.66 1.45
CA ARG A 152 -0.28 4.02 2.43
C ARG A 152 -0.67 2.65 1.91
N ILE A 153 -0.57 1.63 2.75
CA ILE A 153 -0.87 0.26 2.39
C ILE A 153 -1.82 -0.39 3.39
N LYS A 154 -2.80 -1.12 2.87
CA LYS A 154 -3.73 -1.97 3.61
C LYS A 154 -3.71 -3.38 3.04
N SER A 155 -4.13 -4.38 3.79
CA SER A 155 -4.17 -5.76 3.28
C SER A 155 -5.28 -6.58 3.91
N PHE A 156 -5.98 -7.34 3.05
CA PHE A 156 -6.86 -8.44 3.43
C PHE A 156 -6.32 -9.75 2.87
N TYR A 157 -6.65 -10.86 3.51
CA TYR A 157 -6.42 -12.19 2.96
C TYR A 157 -7.60 -13.11 3.29
N ASN A 158 -7.83 -14.09 2.43
CA ASN A 158 -8.77 -15.18 2.67
C ASN A 158 -8.05 -16.54 2.73
N LYS A 159 -8.71 -17.62 2.41
CA LYS A 159 -8.10 -18.97 2.45
C LYS A 159 -7.09 -19.20 1.32
N GLU A 160 -7.25 -18.52 0.20
CA GLU A 160 -6.54 -18.77 -1.06
C GLU A 160 -5.67 -17.61 -1.49
N ASN A 161 -6.16 -16.38 -1.29
CA ASN A 161 -5.56 -15.18 -1.86
C ASN A 161 -5.26 -14.12 -0.80
N ILE A 162 -4.35 -13.20 -1.16
CA ILE A 162 -4.06 -11.98 -0.43
C ILE A 162 -4.23 -10.77 -1.35
N ALA A 163 -4.81 -9.69 -0.82
CA ALA A 163 -4.94 -8.42 -1.51
C ALA A 163 -4.20 -7.31 -0.76
N PHE A 164 -3.54 -6.45 -1.51
CA PHE A 164 -2.90 -5.23 -1.04
C PHE A 164 -3.56 -4.04 -1.72
N LEU A 165 -3.97 -3.04 -0.95
CA LEU A 165 -4.36 -1.73 -1.46
C LEU A 165 -3.24 -0.74 -1.19
N LEU A 166 -2.69 -0.15 -2.25
CA LEU A 166 -1.67 0.89 -2.22
C LEU A 166 -2.29 2.22 -2.61
N GLU A 167 -2.02 3.25 -1.81
CA GLU A 167 -2.50 4.61 -2.08
C GLU A 167 -1.34 5.60 -1.93
N TRP A 168 -1.14 6.46 -2.92
CA TRP A 168 -0.17 7.57 -2.84
C TRP A 168 -0.72 8.83 -3.48
N ASP A 169 -0.20 9.97 -3.06
CA ASP A 169 -0.53 11.27 -3.65
C ASP A 169 0.15 11.40 -5.01
N ASP A 170 -0.67 11.66 -6.03
CA ASP A 170 -0.24 11.91 -7.39
C ASP A 170 -1.26 12.84 -8.06
N ARG A 171 -0.81 14.03 -8.45
CA ARG A 171 -1.72 15.09 -8.93
C ARG A 171 -2.20 14.90 -10.33
N THR A 172 -1.45 14.18 -11.09
CA THR A 172 -1.66 13.93 -12.50
C THR A 172 -1.83 12.44 -12.74
N ASN A 173 -2.29 12.07 -13.89
CA ASN A 173 -2.56 10.69 -14.27
C ASN A 173 -1.83 10.42 -15.58
N GLU A 174 -0.58 10.01 -15.46
CA GLU A 174 0.25 9.73 -16.61
C GLU A 174 0.11 8.28 -17.05
N GLN A 175 -0.49 8.12 -18.24
CA GLN A 175 -0.66 6.82 -18.91
C GLN A 175 0.12 6.76 -20.24
N GLY A 176 1.23 7.49 -20.32
CA GLY A 176 2.08 7.51 -21.50
C GLY A 176 2.99 6.29 -21.59
N GLU A 177 3.32 5.85 -22.81
CA GLU A 177 4.19 4.70 -23.05
C GLU A 177 5.56 4.83 -22.35
N THR A 178 6.19 6.00 -22.46
CA THR A 178 7.52 6.25 -21.92
C THR A 178 7.46 6.62 -20.45
N TYR A 179 6.65 7.62 -20.12
CA TYR A 179 6.49 8.15 -18.76
C TYR A 179 5.09 7.84 -18.27
N SER A 180 4.98 6.96 -17.32
CA SER A 180 3.72 6.50 -16.77
C SER A 180 3.86 6.30 -15.29
N ASP A 181 2.80 6.59 -14.57
CA ASP A 181 2.72 6.29 -13.15
C ASP A 181 2.82 4.79 -12.93
N ALA A 182 3.53 4.40 -11.89
CA ALA A 182 3.73 3.01 -11.57
C ALA A 182 4.01 2.78 -10.08
N VAL A 183 3.70 1.59 -9.61
CA VAL A 183 4.06 1.12 -8.27
C VAL A 183 4.53 -0.33 -8.34
N ALA A 184 5.46 -0.69 -7.47
CA ALA A 184 5.87 -2.08 -7.30
C ALA A 184 5.95 -2.45 -5.83
N ILE A 185 5.48 -3.66 -5.50
CA ILE A 185 5.75 -4.32 -4.22
C ILE A 185 6.85 -5.34 -4.46
N GLN A 186 7.86 -5.33 -3.60
CA GLN A 186 8.97 -6.27 -3.62
C GLN A 186 8.92 -7.17 -2.40
N PHE A 187 9.12 -8.46 -2.60
CA PHE A 187 9.27 -9.48 -1.55
C PHE A 187 10.56 -10.26 -1.72
N PRO A 188 11.21 -10.78 -0.65
CA PRO A 188 12.25 -11.78 -0.82
C PRO A 188 11.65 -13.09 -1.35
N THR A 189 12.32 -13.74 -2.31
CA THR A 189 11.88 -15.04 -2.86
C THR A 189 11.86 -16.16 -1.82
N ALA A 190 12.65 -16.01 -0.75
CA ALA A 190 12.62 -16.87 0.42
C ALA A 190 12.49 -16.01 1.67
N ILE A 191 11.57 -16.37 2.59
CA ILE A 191 11.41 -15.65 3.86
C ILE A 191 12.69 -15.79 4.67
N PRO A 192 13.39 -14.68 5.00
CA PRO A 192 14.68 -14.74 5.68
C PRO A 192 14.56 -15.32 7.09
N GLU A 193 15.48 -16.20 7.44
CA GLU A 193 15.66 -16.61 8.83
C GLU A 193 16.60 -15.61 9.55
N GLY A 194 16.09 -14.94 10.57
CA GLY A 194 16.83 -13.95 11.35
C GLY A 194 16.98 -12.59 10.65
N LEU A 195 18.16 -11.95 10.82
CA LEU A 195 18.39 -10.58 10.38
C LEU A 195 18.88 -10.42 8.93
N LYS A 196 19.27 -11.48 8.26
CA LYS A 196 19.78 -11.44 6.89
C LYS A 196 18.61 -11.31 5.91
N LYS A 197 18.38 -10.11 5.41
CA LYS A 197 17.44 -9.83 4.33
C LYS A 197 18.18 -9.59 3.02
N PRO A 198 17.55 -9.83 1.85
CA PRO A 198 18.05 -9.33 0.59
C PRO A 198 18.29 -7.82 0.66
N TYR A 199 19.12 -7.31 -0.22
CA TYR A 199 19.24 -5.86 -0.33
C TYR A 199 17.89 -5.25 -0.73
N PHE A 200 17.45 -4.20 -0.01
CA PHE A 200 16.08 -3.64 -0.17
C PHE A 200 15.82 -3.06 -1.56
N ALA A 201 16.87 -2.68 -2.29
CA ALA A 201 16.75 -2.19 -3.63
C ALA A 201 17.05 -3.30 -4.64
N MET A 202 16.03 -4.10 -4.99
CA MET A 202 16.05 -5.16 -6.01
C MET A 202 16.92 -6.39 -5.68
N GLY A 203 17.11 -6.71 -4.39
CA GLY A 203 17.89 -7.88 -3.96
C GLY A 203 19.39 -7.79 -4.21
N ASP A 204 20.08 -8.90 -4.05
CA ASP A 204 21.50 -9.06 -4.29
C ASP A 204 21.80 -10.41 -5.00
N SER A 205 23.06 -10.64 -5.35
CA SER A 205 23.46 -11.83 -6.12
C SER A 205 23.17 -13.16 -5.41
N GLY A 206 23.11 -13.16 -4.09
CA GLY A 206 22.83 -14.34 -3.26
C GLY A 206 21.37 -14.49 -2.88
N ASN A 207 20.61 -13.40 -2.84
CA ASN A 207 19.27 -13.35 -2.32
C ASN A 207 18.36 -12.59 -3.30
N GLY A 208 17.55 -13.34 -4.03
CA GLY A 208 16.60 -12.81 -5.01
C GLY A 208 15.38 -12.18 -4.36
N VAL A 209 14.72 -11.35 -5.14
CA VAL A 209 13.42 -10.76 -4.81
C VAL A 209 12.44 -10.97 -5.95
N GLU A 210 11.18 -11.11 -5.60
CA GLU A 210 10.03 -11.05 -6.47
C GLU A 210 9.48 -9.62 -6.45
N LEU A 211 9.03 -9.12 -7.58
CA LEU A 211 8.40 -7.81 -7.73
C LEU A 211 7.04 -7.97 -8.41
N LEU A 212 6.01 -7.43 -7.79
CA LEU A 212 4.69 -7.24 -8.39
C LEU A 212 4.64 -5.80 -8.88
N HIS A 213 4.65 -5.60 -10.18
CA HIS A 213 4.77 -4.29 -10.81
C HIS A 213 3.49 -3.93 -11.56
N TRP A 214 2.86 -2.86 -11.12
CA TRP A 214 1.76 -2.20 -11.82
C TRP A 214 2.28 -0.95 -12.54
N LYS A 215 1.78 -0.70 -13.74
CA LYS A 215 2.05 0.49 -14.54
C LYS A 215 0.73 1.00 -15.12
N ALA A 216 0.48 2.31 -15.04
CA ALA A 216 -0.77 2.92 -15.53
C ALA A 216 -0.95 2.75 -17.05
N TYR A 217 0.15 2.73 -17.80
CA TYR A 217 0.17 2.29 -19.19
C TYR A 217 0.64 0.84 -19.26
N ASP A 218 -0.27 -0.06 -19.56
CA ASP A 218 0.01 -1.44 -19.92
C ASP A 218 -0.97 -1.85 -21.03
N GLU A 219 -0.50 -2.50 -22.08
CA GLU A 219 -1.33 -2.97 -23.21
C GLU A 219 -2.47 -3.88 -22.73
N SER A 220 -2.25 -4.66 -21.67
CA SER A 220 -3.28 -5.51 -21.08
C SER A 220 -4.42 -4.71 -20.42
N ILE A 221 -4.13 -3.55 -19.84
CA ILE A 221 -5.12 -2.63 -19.28
C ILE A 221 -6.00 -2.03 -20.39
N LEU A 222 -5.38 -1.62 -21.51
CA LEU A 222 -6.09 -1.08 -22.67
C LEU A 222 -7.02 -2.11 -23.30
N ILE A 223 -6.61 -3.37 -23.37
CA ILE A 223 -7.44 -4.47 -23.90
C ILE A 223 -8.62 -4.75 -22.96
N ALA A 224 -8.43 -4.78 -21.65
CA ALA A 224 -9.52 -4.99 -20.70
C ALA A 224 -10.54 -3.84 -20.73
N GLN A 225 -10.09 -2.59 -20.76
CA GLN A 225 -10.97 -1.42 -20.86
C GLN A 225 -11.72 -1.35 -22.18
N SER A 226 -11.11 -1.79 -23.29
CA SER A 226 -11.78 -1.85 -24.58
C SER A 226 -12.81 -2.99 -24.67
N ALA A 227 -12.59 -4.11 -24.00
CA ALA A 227 -13.54 -5.21 -23.91
C ALA A 227 -14.81 -4.80 -23.11
N ASP A 228 -14.63 -4.13 -21.96
CA ASP A 228 -15.76 -3.62 -21.17
C ASP A 228 -16.62 -2.58 -21.94
N ASN A 229 -16.02 -1.79 -22.83
CA ASN A 229 -16.72 -0.82 -23.68
C ASN A 229 -17.49 -1.49 -24.84
N ILE A 230 -17.03 -2.65 -25.32
CA ILE A 230 -17.71 -3.39 -26.40
C ILE A 230 -18.97 -4.09 -25.88
N GLU A 231 -18.97 -4.60 -24.65
CA GLU A 231 -20.15 -5.26 -24.05
C GLU A 231 -21.30 -4.27 -23.78
N THR A 232 -21.05 -2.96 -23.66
CA THR A 232 -22.09 -1.94 -23.48
C THR A 232 -22.71 -1.43 -24.78
N GLU A 233 -22.12 -1.71 -25.95
CA GLU A 233 -22.62 -1.26 -27.27
C GLU A 233 -23.36 -2.34 -28.07
N THR A 234 -23.44 -3.60 -27.61
CA THR A 234 -24.05 -4.70 -28.37
C THR A 234 -25.46 -5.11 -27.94
N ASP A 235 -26.21 -4.23 -27.27
CA ASP A 235 -27.68 -4.43 -27.13
C ASP A 235 -28.46 -3.57 -28.11
N GLY A 236 -28.57 -4.06 -29.36
CA GLY A 236 -29.41 -3.46 -30.37
C GLY A 236 -29.06 -3.80 -31.81
N GLY A 237 -29.31 -5.04 -32.24
CA GLY A 237 -29.22 -5.33 -33.68
C GLY A 237 -29.49 -6.79 -34.03
N GLU A 238 -30.77 -7.09 -34.28
CA GLU A 238 -31.18 -8.35 -34.95
C GLU A 238 -30.60 -8.46 -36.35
N SER A 239 -30.07 -9.64 -36.73
CA SER A 239 -30.07 -10.16 -38.11
C SER A 239 -29.80 -11.65 -38.17
N GLU A 240 -30.84 -12.34 -38.47
CA GLU A 240 -31.09 -13.48 -39.38
C GLU A 240 -30.00 -14.53 -39.63
N GLU A 241 -30.52 -15.73 -39.55
CA GLU A 241 -30.01 -17.08 -39.82
C GLU A 241 -29.25 -17.29 -41.11
N GLU A 242 -28.26 -18.19 -41.08
CA GLU A 242 -28.11 -19.23 -42.14
C GLU A 242 -27.58 -20.51 -41.51
N GLN A 243 -28.37 -21.58 -41.67
CA GLN A 243 -28.07 -22.97 -41.34
C GLN A 243 -27.17 -23.62 -42.41
N GLU A 244 -26.17 -24.37 -42.01
CA GLU A 244 -25.69 -25.51 -42.84
C GLU A 244 -25.43 -26.74 -41.94
N GLU A 245 -26.17 -27.79 -42.29
CA GLU A 245 -26.09 -29.16 -41.79
C GLU A 245 -24.87 -29.91 -42.35
N ALA A 246 -24.25 -30.77 -41.53
CA ALA A 246 -23.75 -32.13 -41.89
C ALA A 246 -23.08 -32.75 -40.66
N ASP A 247 -23.57 -33.72 -40.20
CA ASP A 247 -23.64 -35.19 -40.35
C ASP A 247 -22.80 -35.94 -39.29
N ALA A 248 -23.40 -37.03 -38.85
CA ALA A 248 -23.18 -37.84 -37.67
C ALA A 248 -21.86 -38.62 -37.59
N GLY A 249 -21.43 -38.90 -36.34
CA GLY A 249 -20.44 -39.92 -35.99
C GLY A 249 -20.47 -40.25 -34.51
N ASP A 250 -21.25 -41.28 -34.21
CA ASP A 250 -21.43 -41.94 -32.90
C ASP A 250 -20.12 -42.49 -32.32
N SER A 251 -19.83 -42.22 -31.00
CA SER A 251 -19.29 -43.23 -30.06
C SER A 251 -19.27 -42.68 -28.63
N GLY A 252 -19.89 -43.40 -27.73
CA GLY A 252 -20.26 -43.03 -26.37
C GLY A 252 -19.17 -43.14 -25.30
N GLU A 253 -19.63 -42.70 -24.10
CA GLU A 253 -19.16 -42.97 -22.75
C GLU A 253 -17.87 -42.30 -22.28
N THR A 254 -18.00 -41.21 -21.51
CA THR A 254 -17.83 -41.26 -20.03
C THR A 254 -18.21 -39.88 -19.43
N GLU A 255 -19.44 -39.69 -19.02
CA GLU A 255 -19.85 -38.65 -18.12
C GLU A 255 -19.58 -39.11 -16.67
N VAL A 256 -18.63 -38.59 -16.01
CA VAL A 256 -18.56 -38.30 -14.56
C VAL A 256 -17.26 -37.53 -14.27
N ALA A 257 -17.30 -36.22 -14.10
CA ALA A 257 -16.34 -35.34 -13.43
C ALA A 257 -16.13 -33.95 -14.10
N GLN A 258 -17.08 -33.44 -14.92
CA GLN A 258 -16.95 -32.12 -15.54
C GLN A 258 -17.80 -31.02 -14.88
N GLU A 259 -18.83 -31.38 -14.10
CA GLU A 259 -19.72 -30.36 -13.53
C GLU A 259 -19.10 -29.52 -12.39
N ASP A 260 -18.16 -30.10 -11.61
CA ASP A 260 -17.57 -29.39 -10.47
C ASP A 260 -16.41 -28.47 -10.87
N GLU A 261 -15.67 -28.75 -11.96
CA GLU A 261 -14.57 -27.90 -12.44
C GLU A 261 -15.10 -26.68 -13.21
N GLU A 262 -16.16 -26.85 -14.01
CA GLU A 262 -16.74 -25.75 -14.80
C GLU A 262 -17.43 -24.71 -13.91
N SER A 263 -18.13 -25.13 -12.83
CA SER A 263 -18.75 -24.23 -11.87
C SER A 263 -17.73 -23.44 -11.02
N VAL A 264 -16.59 -24.03 -10.70
CA VAL A 264 -15.50 -23.35 -9.96
C VAL A 264 -14.78 -22.36 -10.86
N GLU A 265 -14.57 -22.68 -12.14
CA GLU A 265 -13.92 -21.79 -13.10
C GLU A 265 -14.82 -20.61 -13.50
N GLU A 266 -16.14 -20.81 -13.60
CA GLU A 266 -17.10 -19.75 -13.88
C GLU A 266 -17.25 -18.80 -12.69
N THR A 267 -17.30 -19.32 -11.45
CA THR A 267 -17.33 -18.51 -10.22
C THR A 267 -16.03 -17.69 -10.07
N ALA A 268 -14.88 -18.26 -10.39
CA ALA A 268 -13.60 -17.54 -10.36
C ALA A 268 -13.52 -16.46 -11.44
N LYS A 269 -14.12 -16.66 -12.60
CA LYS A 269 -14.20 -15.65 -13.68
C LYS A 269 -15.09 -14.47 -13.29
N GLU A 270 -16.19 -14.68 -12.55
CA GLU A 270 -17.03 -13.58 -12.05
C GLU A 270 -16.34 -12.78 -10.93
N GLU A 271 -15.61 -13.44 -10.03
CA GLU A 271 -14.92 -12.78 -8.90
C GLU A 271 -13.87 -11.75 -9.35
N PHE A 272 -13.23 -11.97 -10.51
CA PHE A 272 -12.14 -11.12 -11.02
C PHE A 272 -12.52 -10.34 -12.28
N LYS A 273 -13.79 -10.08 -12.52
CA LYS A 273 -14.25 -9.27 -13.66
C LYS A 273 -13.70 -7.83 -13.57
N GLY A 274 -13.07 -7.36 -14.65
CA GLY A 274 -12.45 -6.03 -14.72
C GLY A 274 -11.07 -5.93 -14.05
N PHE A 275 -10.47 -7.06 -13.67
CA PHE A 275 -9.07 -7.12 -13.25
C PHE A 275 -8.14 -7.28 -14.44
N PHE A 276 -6.94 -6.76 -14.31
CA PHE A 276 -5.86 -6.89 -15.29
C PHE A 276 -4.66 -7.63 -14.67
N LYS A 277 -3.80 -8.18 -15.51
CA LYS A 277 -2.59 -8.86 -15.05
C LYS A 277 -1.56 -7.88 -14.50
N ILE A 278 -1.04 -8.16 -13.32
CA ILE A 278 0.12 -7.48 -12.75
C ILE A 278 1.39 -8.16 -13.26
N LYS A 279 2.35 -7.37 -13.70
CA LYS A 279 3.64 -7.91 -14.18
C LYS A 279 4.48 -8.43 -13.03
N GLU A 280 4.69 -9.74 -12.97
CA GLU A 280 5.58 -10.37 -12.01
C GLU A 280 7.00 -10.50 -12.58
N MET A 281 7.97 -10.09 -11.76
CA MET A 281 9.38 -10.07 -12.14
C MET A 281 10.25 -10.59 -11.01
N ASN A 282 11.43 -11.10 -11.34
CA ASN A 282 12.44 -11.44 -10.36
C ASN A 282 13.69 -10.60 -10.56
N ALA A 283 14.34 -10.24 -9.44
CA ALA A 283 15.59 -9.49 -9.47
C ALA A 283 16.63 -10.08 -8.52
N LYS A 284 17.90 -9.98 -8.93
CA LYS A 284 19.09 -10.31 -8.13
C LYS A 284 20.10 -9.16 -8.22
N GLY A 285 19.63 -7.94 -7.93
CA GLY A 285 20.34 -6.68 -8.08
C GLY A 285 19.88 -5.88 -9.30
N PHE A 286 20.24 -4.61 -9.39
CA PHE A 286 19.78 -3.62 -10.38
C PHE A 286 19.93 -4.03 -11.85
N LYS A 287 20.88 -4.90 -12.18
CA LYS A 287 21.17 -5.30 -13.58
C LYS A 287 20.66 -6.71 -13.92
N ARG A 288 19.97 -7.35 -13.00
CA ARG A 288 19.50 -8.74 -13.15
C ARG A 288 18.01 -8.82 -12.86
N LEU A 289 17.24 -8.08 -13.65
CA LEU A 289 15.78 -8.10 -13.65
C LEU A 289 15.31 -8.99 -14.80
N SER A 290 14.41 -9.92 -14.52
CA SER A 290 13.75 -10.78 -15.50
C SER A 290 12.24 -10.81 -15.26
N VAL A 291 11.46 -10.73 -16.32
CA VAL A 291 10.02 -10.96 -16.27
C VAL A 291 9.80 -12.46 -16.12
N GLN A 292 8.86 -12.86 -15.29
CA GLN A 292 8.47 -14.25 -15.15
C GLN A 292 7.72 -14.74 -16.40
N PRO A 293 7.76 -16.05 -16.73
CA PRO A 293 6.98 -16.59 -17.82
C PRO A 293 5.46 -16.39 -17.63
N ASP A 294 4.70 -16.34 -18.70
CA ASP A 294 3.26 -16.05 -18.66
C ASP A 294 2.46 -17.02 -17.78
N ASN A 295 2.86 -18.29 -17.76
CA ASN A 295 2.26 -19.31 -16.89
C ASN A 295 2.62 -19.18 -15.40
N SER A 296 3.49 -18.24 -15.04
CA SER A 296 3.87 -17.91 -13.67
C SER A 296 3.40 -16.51 -13.26
N GLN A 297 2.63 -15.81 -14.11
CA GLN A 297 2.01 -14.51 -13.80
C GLN A 297 0.69 -14.77 -13.06
N ASN A 298 0.74 -14.80 -11.72
CA ASN A 298 -0.39 -15.19 -10.86
C ASN A 298 -1.13 -14.01 -10.26
N SER A 299 -0.59 -12.80 -10.39
CA SER A 299 -1.13 -11.60 -9.73
C SER A 299 -2.06 -10.84 -10.65
N LEU A 300 -3.17 -10.38 -10.07
CA LEU A 300 -4.17 -9.54 -10.72
C LEU A 300 -4.24 -8.19 -10.04
N GLY A 301 -4.70 -7.17 -10.75
CA GLY A 301 -4.82 -5.83 -10.21
C GLY A 301 -6.06 -5.10 -10.66
N LYS A 302 -6.43 -4.10 -9.91
CA LYS A 302 -7.44 -3.10 -10.23
C LYS A 302 -6.99 -1.75 -9.71
N SER A 303 -7.16 -0.69 -10.49
CA SER A 303 -6.66 0.62 -10.12
C SER A 303 -7.65 1.73 -10.41
N GLN A 304 -7.52 2.82 -9.68
CA GLN A 304 -8.21 4.07 -9.99
C GLN A 304 -7.33 5.27 -9.62
N TRP A 305 -7.45 6.32 -10.40
CA TRP A 305 -6.95 7.64 -10.02
C TRP A 305 -8.12 8.54 -9.69
N LYS A 306 -8.12 9.13 -8.50
CA LYS A 306 -9.21 9.99 -8.01
C LYS A 306 -8.71 11.03 -7.04
N ASN A 307 -9.13 12.28 -7.23
CA ASN A 307 -8.81 13.40 -6.33
C ASN A 307 -7.30 13.61 -6.09
N GLY A 308 -6.48 13.44 -7.14
CA GLY A 308 -5.02 13.59 -7.05
C GLY A 308 -4.35 12.49 -6.25
N LYS A 309 -4.87 11.26 -6.35
CA LYS A 309 -4.31 10.06 -5.72
C LYS A 309 -4.50 8.85 -6.62
N TRP A 310 -3.49 8.02 -6.68
CA TRP A 310 -3.62 6.66 -7.16
C TRP A 310 -4.05 5.73 -6.02
N GLN A 311 -4.91 4.80 -6.36
CA GLN A 311 -5.30 3.65 -5.56
C GLN A 311 -5.15 2.40 -6.42
N VAL A 312 -4.25 1.53 -6.06
CA VAL A 312 -3.94 0.30 -6.79
C VAL A 312 -4.14 -0.90 -5.87
N MET A 313 -5.07 -1.76 -6.23
CA MET A 313 -5.26 -3.04 -5.58
C MET A 313 -4.50 -4.11 -6.36
N ILE A 314 -3.70 -4.90 -5.65
CA ILE A 314 -2.98 -6.06 -6.19
C ILE A 314 -3.42 -7.28 -5.39
N THR A 315 -3.89 -8.31 -6.09
CA THR A 315 -4.28 -9.59 -5.49
C THR A 315 -3.45 -10.72 -6.09
N ARG A 316 -3.13 -11.71 -5.27
CA ARG A 316 -2.40 -12.91 -5.70
C ARG A 316 -2.72 -14.10 -4.79
N PRO A 317 -2.46 -15.35 -5.25
CA PRO A 317 -2.53 -16.53 -4.41
C PRO A 317 -1.56 -16.45 -3.22
N LEU A 318 -1.97 -16.96 -2.05
CA LEU A 318 -1.07 -17.13 -0.89
C LEU A 318 0.10 -18.06 -1.21
N PHE A 319 -0.17 -19.08 -2.03
CA PHE A 319 0.80 -20.10 -2.44
C PHE A 319 0.76 -20.25 -3.97
N THR A 320 1.93 -20.21 -4.58
CA THR A 320 2.11 -20.45 -6.02
C THR A 320 2.83 -21.76 -6.27
N ALA A 321 2.83 -22.23 -7.50
CA ALA A 321 3.55 -23.43 -7.92
C ALA A 321 5.08 -23.22 -7.85
N ASP A 322 5.56 -22.01 -8.18
CA ASP A 322 7.00 -21.68 -8.14
C ASP A 322 7.43 -21.24 -6.75
N LYS A 323 7.86 -22.20 -5.94
CA LYS A 323 8.38 -21.95 -4.58
C LYS A 323 9.81 -21.41 -4.55
N LYS A 324 10.47 -21.25 -5.69
CA LYS A 324 11.89 -20.80 -5.73
C LYS A 324 12.01 -19.32 -6.03
N THR A 325 11.09 -18.79 -6.82
CA THR A 325 11.14 -17.42 -7.30
C THR A 325 10.00 -16.56 -6.77
N ASP A 326 8.95 -17.20 -6.21
CA ASP A 326 7.81 -16.53 -5.63
C ASP A 326 7.79 -16.62 -4.10
N VAL A 327 7.43 -15.52 -3.46
CA VAL A 327 7.17 -15.51 -2.02
C VAL A 327 5.93 -16.36 -1.70
N GLN A 328 6.01 -17.16 -0.64
CA GLN A 328 4.89 -17.94 -0.13
C GLN A 328 4.38 -17.29 1.16
N PHE A 329 3.09 -16.92 1.21
CA PHE A 329 2.50 -16.24 2.36
C PHE A 329 2.07 -17.23 3.44
N VAL A 330 2.92 -17.42 4.44
CA VAL A 330 2.71 -18.40 5.52
C VAL A 330 2.23 -17.69 6.78
N LYS A 331 1.13 -18.17 7.38
CA LYS A 331 0.61 -17.67 8.66
C LYS A 331 1.66 -17.72 9.78
N GLY A 332 1.69 -16.67 10.61
CA GLY A 332 2.62 -16.59 11.73
C GLY A 332 4.07 -16.24 11.34
N LYS A 333 4.35 -15.94 10.08
CA LYS A 333 5.63 -15.42 9.63
C LYS A 333 5.56 -13.91 9.41
N LEU A 334 6.67 -13.23 9.69
CA LEU A 334 6.90 -11.84 9.30
C LEU A 334 7.60 -11.88 7.93
N ILE A 335 6.89 -11.43 6.90
CA ILE A 335 7.37 -11.45 5.52
C ILE A 335 7.83 -10.03 5.18
N PRO A 336 9.11 -9.80 4.89
CA PRO A 336 9.59 -8.49 4.49
C PRO A 336 8.98 -8.07 3.16
N TYR A 337 8.63 -6.78 3.03
CA TYR A 337 8.26 -6.17 1.77
C TYR A 337 8.81 -4.75 1.67
N ALA A 338 9.03 -4.27 0.47
CA ALA A 338 9.44 -2.91 0.17
C ALA A 338 8.66 -2.38 -1.04
N LEU A 339 8.53 -1.07 -1.14
CA LEU A 339 7.76 -0.40 -2.19
C LEU A 339 8.66 0.46 -3.07
N ALA A 340 8.24 0.62 -4.32
CA ALA A 340 8.79 1.61 -5.23
C ALA A 340 7.65 2.29 -5.98
N VAL A 341 7.77 3.62 -6.20
CA VAL A 341 6.80 4.43 -6.94
C VAL A 341 7.54 5.22 -8.01
N TRP A 342 6.89 5.37 -9.15
CA TRP A 342 7.30 6.23 -10.25
C TRP A 342 6.17 7.19 -10.58
N ASP A 343 6.51 8.46 -10.77
CA ASP A 343 5.63 9.54 -11.20
C ASP A 343 6.03 9.95 -12.63
N GLY A 344 5.12 9.70 -13.59
CA GLY A 344 5.34 10.00 -14.99
C GLY A 344 5.54 11.50 -15.24
N SER A 345 4.83 12.37 -14.49
CA SER A 345 4.92 13.81 -14.61
C SER A 345 6.33 14.35 -14.26
N ASN A 346 7.03 13.65 -13.38
CA ASN A 346 8.41 13.94 -12.98
C ASN A 346 9.45 13.17 -13.83
N SER A 347 9.03 12.55 -14.93
CA SER A 347 9.87 11.74 -15.84
C SER A 347 10.59 10.59 -15.13
N GLU A 348 9.94 9.97 -14.14
CA GLU A 348 10.49 8.89 -13.36
C GLU A 348 10.38 7.56 -14.13
N ILE A 349 11.52 6.94 -14.43
CA ILE A 349 11.61 5.66 -15.14
C ILE A 349 12.73 4.79 -14.60
N LYS A 350 12.59 3.48 -14.69
CA LYS A 350 13.64 2.49 -14.35
C LYS A 350 14.22 2.69 -12.95
N GLY A 351 15.46 3.19 -12.86
CA GLY A 351 16.16 3.46 -11.61
C GLY A 351 15.76 4.79 -10.96
N GLN A 352 15.17 5.71 -11.70
CA GLN A 352 14.70 7.00 -11.21
C GLN A 352 13.31 6.80 -10.59
N LYS A 353 13.28 6.61 -9.28
CA LYS A 353 12.08 6.24 -8.53
C LYS A 353 12.20 6.57 -7.05
N ALA A 354 11.07 6.69 -6.39
CA ALA A 354 10.98 6.67 -4.94
C ALA A 354 11.01 5.24 -4.43
N ILE A 355 11.72 4.97 -3.34
CA ILE A 355 11.81 3.64 -2.72
C ILE A 355 11.67 3.71 -1.20
N SER A 356 11.07 2.67 -0.61
CA SER A 356 11.04 2.47 0.84
C SER A 356 12.21 1.61 1.32
N SER A 357 12.39 1.53 2.64
CA SER A 357 13.14 0.45 3.29
C SER A 357 12.26 -0.81 3.42
N TRP A 358 12.81 -1.89 4.05
CA TRP A 358 12.03 -3.07 4.38
C TRP A 358 11.03 -2.80 5.50
N TYR A 359 9.76 -3.13 5.24
CA TYR A 359 8.68 -3.31 6.20
C TYR A 359 8.30 -4.78 6.28
N TYR A 360 7.28 -5.13 7.06
CA TYR A 360 6.87 -6.52 7.21
C TYR A 360 5.36 -6.65 7.06
N VAL A 361 4.91 -7.70 6.39
CA VAL A 361 3.53 -8.14 6.42
C VAL A 361 3.39 -9.44 7.20
N THR A 362 2.32 -9.57 7.95
CA THR A 362 1.94 -10.82 8.63
C THR A 362 0.45 -11.08 8.42
N LEU A 363 0.11 -12.35 8.20
CA LEU A 363 -1.28 -12.77 8.15
C LEU A 363 -1.83 -12.83 9.57
N GLU A 364 -2.92 -12.09 9.83
CA GLU A 364 -3.55 -12.06 11.14
C GLU A 364 -4.11 -13.44 11.49
N MET A 365 -3.76 -13.93 12.65
CA MET A 365 -4.24 -15.22 13.14
C MET A 365 -5.44 -15.00 14.07
N THR A 366 -6.58 -15.60 13.77
CA THR A 366 -7.68 -15.65 14.73
C THR A 366 -7.28 -16.52 15.91
N THR A 367 -7.43 -15.97 17.11
CA THR A 367 -7.18 -16.75 18.34
C THR A 367 -8.15 -17.94 18.36
N PRO A 368 -7.66 -19.19 18.41
CA PRO A 368 -8.53 -20.35 18.45
C PRO A 368 -9.49 -20.28 19.64
N LYS A 369 -10.77 -20.50 19.41
CA LYS A 369 -11.79 -20.49 20.50
C LYS A 369 -11.44 -21.43 21.65
N THR A 370 -10.65 -22.48 21.38
CA THR A 370 -10.13 -23.40 22.38
C THR A 370 -9.26 -22.74 23.46
N VAL A 371 -8.58 -21.62 23.16
CA VAL A 371 -7.80 -20.86 24.17
C VAL A 371 -8.70 -20.35 25.28
N TYR A 372 -9.88 -19.83 24.94
CA TYR A 372 -10.87 -19.37 25.92
C TYR A 372 -11.42 -20.52 26.76
N VAL A 373 -11.59 -21.71 26.16
CA VAL A 373 -12.04 -22.92 26.86
C VAL A 373 -10.97 -23.35 27.90
N TYR A 374 -9.69 -23.38 27.51
CA TYR A 374 -8.60 -23.70 28.45
C TYR A 374 -8.49 -22.67 29.57
N ALA A 375 -8.61 -21.38 29.27
CA ALA A 375 -8.63 -20.35 30.30
C ALA A 375 -9.79 -20.53 31.28
N LEU A 376 -11.00 -20.83 30.79
CA LEU A 376 -12.19 -21.11 31.63
C LEU A 376 -11.96 -22.34 32.52
N VAL A 377 -11.45 -23.43 31.95
CA VAL A 377 -11.13 -24.66 32.70
C VAL A 377 -10.10 -24.38 33.80
N ALA A 378 -9.06 -23.61 33.50
CA ALA A 378 -8.03 -23.23 34.50
C ALA A 378 -8.63 -22.40 35.65
N ILE A 379 -9.55 -21.47 35.36
CA ILE A 379 -10.24 -20.66 36.37
C ILE A 379 -11.12 -21.58 37.24
N ILE A 380 -11.90 -22.48 36.63
CA ILE A 380 -12.75 -23.41 37.37
C ILE A 380 -11.90 -24.31 38.30
N MET A 381 -10.80 -24.85 37.80
CA MET A 381 -9.89 -25.67 38.64
C MET A 381 -9.33 -24.88 39.81
N ALA A 382 -8.88 -23.61 39.57
CA ALA A 382 -8.38 -22.77 40.65
C ALA A 382 -9.43 -22.51 41.72
N VAL A 383 -10.66 -22.23 41.34
CA VAL A 383 -11.79 -22.05 42.26
C VAL A 383 -12.08 -23.33 43.02
N CYS A 384 -12.13 -24.49 42.37
CA CYS A 384 -12.34 -25.78 43.03
C CYS A 384 -11.22 -26.08 44.06
N ILE A 385 -9.96 -25.81 43.71
CA ILE A 385 -8.85 -25.98 44.62
C ILE A 385 -8.98 -25.06 45.86
N GLN A 386 -9.36 -23.78 45.64
CA GLN A 386 -9.61 -22.86 46.75
C GLN A 386 -10.71 -23.32 47.66
N PHE A 387 -11.87 -23.77 47.13
CA PHE A 387 -12.95 -24.33 47.90
C PHE A 387 -12.52 -25.58 48.67
N TRP A 388 -11.74 -26.47 48.02
CA TRP A 388 -11.23 -27.67 48.67
C TRP A 388 -10.29 -27.34 49.84
N VAL A 389 -9.38 -26.40 49.65
CA VAL A 389 -8.46 -25.95 50.73
C VAL A 389 -9.22 -25.32 51.89
N VAL A 390 -10.20 -24.44 51.61
CA VAL A 390 -11.04 -23.83 52.67
C VAL A 390 -11.84 -24.89 53.40
N ALA A 391 -12.46 -25.84 52.69
CA ALA A 391 -13.20 -26.94 53.29
C ALA A 391 -12.31 -27.83 54.12
N ARG A 392 -11.04 -28.09 53.73
CA ARG A 392 -10.06 -28.88 54.49
C ARG A 392 -9.64 -28.13 55.76
N ILE A 393 -9.34 -26.84 55.69
CA ILE A 393 -8.96 -26.03 56.89
C ILE A 393 -10.13 -26.00 57.88
N ARG A 394 -11.38 -25.88 57.44
CA ARG A 394 -12.55 -25.90 58.34
C ARG A 394 -12.79 -27.24 59.02
N ARG A 395 -12.29 -28.35 58.47
CA ARG A 395 -12.43 -29.71 59.07
C ARG A 395 -11.38 -30.02 60.12
N PHE A 396 -10.27 -29.24 60.18
CA PHE A 396 -9.24 -29.39 61.22
C PHE A 396 -9.08 -28.05 61.95
N PRO A 397 -9.96 -27.73 62.91
CA PRO A 397 -9.75 -26.58 63.76
C PRO A 397 -8.47 -26.86 64.56
N THR A 398 -7.47 -25.95 64.46
CA THR A 398 -6.30 -25.94 65.34
C THR A 398 -6.80 -25.68 66.75
N GLU A 399 -6.71 -26.65 67.64
CA GLU A 399 -6.83 -26.42 69.07
C GLU A 399 -5.68 -25.49 69.46
N ILE A 400 -6.02 -24.21 69.64
CA ILE A 400 -5.10 -23.26 70.28
C ILE A 400 -5.11 -23.64 71.77
N SER A 401 -4.13 -24.43 72.22
CA SER A 401 -3.88 -24.65 73.64
C SER A 401 -3.44 -23.32 74.23
N SER A 402 -4.32 -22.77 75.06
CA SER A 402 -3.97 -21.67 75.99
C SER A 402 -3.11 -22.25 77.10
N GLU A 403 -1.79 -21.97 77.11
CA GLU A 403 -0.99 -21.91 78.31
C GLU A 403 -0.66 -20.48 78.64
#